data_c6f25cd2777d9bcb664311ffabacde13
#
_entry.id   c6f25cd2777d9bcb664311ffabacde13
#
_cell.length_a   1.000
_cell.length_b   1.000
_cell.length_c   1.000
_cell.angle_alpha   90.00
_cell.angle_beta   90.00
_cell.angle_gamma   90.00
#
_symmetry.space_group_name_H-M   'P 1'
#
loop_
_entity.id
_entity.type
_entity.pdbx_description
1 polymer ?
#
loop_
_entity_poly.entity_id
_entity_poly.type
_entity_poly.pdbx_seq_one_letter_code
_entity_poly.pdbx_strand_id
1 'polypeptide(L)'
;MNVAIRVITFLTMFVVWTSFRSAVAQEDDGKLRIIVFGAHPDDAEYKAGGTTAKWTQLGHHVKLVSITNGDAGHWNMSGDELAKRRAAESKEVADKLGAVSEVLDIHDGELMPTLENRRTIVRLIRQWNADIVIAHRPWDYHPDHRYVGILVQDAAFLVTVPYFCPDTPHLKRNPVFLYSSDRFQKPYPFQADVAVSVDDVFEQKVDALCELVSQTFEGGAGGSQELLDQVPKDPLLQREWLKKRWVYRQGGEADLHREALIRLYGEERGKLVQYAEAFEICEYGHRPSPDELKKLFPFFEQN
;
A
#
# COMPACT_ATOMS: atom_id res chain seq x y z
N MET A 1 4.20 -27.49 -77.27
CA MET A 1 3.33 -27.87 -76.12
C MET A 1 3.83 -27.08 -74.92
N ASN A 2 3.30 -25.86 -74.68
CA ASN A 2 3.73 -24.98 -73.60
C ASN A 2 2.72 -25.08 -72.47
N VAL A 3 3.11 -25.62 -71.31
CA VAL A 3 2.33 -25.66 -70.13
C VAL A 3 2.64 -24.42 -69.26
N ALA A 4 1.68 -23.52 -69.14
CA ALA A 4 1.78 -22.32 -68.29
C ALA A 4 1.34 -22.68 -66.88
N ILE A 5 2.28 -22.63 -65.91
CA ILE A 5 2.00 -22.81 -64.47
C ILE A 5 1.52 -21.46 -63.94
N ARG A 6 0.24 -21.36 -63.51
CA ARG A 6 -0.29 -20.23 -62.77
C ARG A 6 0.02 -20.40 -61.29
N VAL A 7 0.86 -19.55 -60.74
CA VAL A 7 1.11 -19.43 -59.30
C VAL A 7 0.00 -18.54 -58.72
N ILE A 8 -0.86 -19.12 -57.86
CA ILE A 8 -1.86 -18.38 -57.10
C ILE A 8 -1.24 -18.03 -55.75
N THR A 9 -0.93 -16.75 -55.55
CA THR A 9 -0.43 -16.24 -54.27
C THR A 9 -1.64 -15.95 -53.35
N PHE A 10 -1.82 -16.75 -52.32
CA PHE A 10 -2.78 -16.46 -51.25
C PHE A 10 -2.19 -15.42 -50.32
N LEU A 11 -2.76 -14.21 -50.32
CA LEU A 11 -2.44 -13.15 -49.38
C LEU A 11 -3.31 -13.39 -48.12
N THR A 12 -2.75 -14.00 -47.08
CA THR A 12 -3.41 -14.13 -45.79
C THR A 12 -3.33 -12.80 -45.05
N MET A 13 -4.45 -12.11 -44.99
CA MET A 13 -4.63 -10.87 -44.25
C MET A 13 -4.79 -11.24 -42.77
N PHE A 14 -3.75 -11.07 -41.95
CA PHE A 14 -3.84 -11.17 -40.50
C PHE A 14 -4.56 -9.91 -39.95
N VAL A 15 -5.85 -10.06 -39.64
CA VAL A 15 -6.58 -9.03 -38.88
C VAL A 15 -6.18 -9.16 -37.41
N VAL A 16 -5.29 -8.29 -36.95
CA VAL A 16 -4.98 -8.13 -35.53
C VAL A 16 -6.16 -7.41 -34.88
N TRP A 17 -6.99 -8.17 -34.20
CA TRP A 17 -8.05 -7.62 -33.35
C TRP A 17 -7.41 -7.07 -32.07
N THR A 18 -7.07 -5.79 -32.07
CA THR A 18 -6.74 -5.07 -30.85
C THR A 18 -8.04 -4.88 -30.07
N SER A 19 -8.24 -5.70 -29.04
CA SER A 19 -9.31 -5.51 -28.08
C SER A 19 -9.03 -4.25 -27.29
N PHE A 20 -9.57 -3.11 -27.73
CA PHE A 20 -9.73 -1.94 -26.88
C PHE A 20 -10.69 -2.35 -25.75
N ARG A 21 -10.16 -2.72 -24.58
CA ARG A 21 -10.94 -2.71 -23.35
C ARG A 21 -11.27 -1.25 -23.08
N SER A 22 -12.48 -0.83 -23.44
CA SER A 22 -13.05 0.41 -22.92
C SER A 22 -12.97 0.34 -21.40
N ALA A 23 -12.28 1.31 -20.78
CA ALA A 23 -12.37 1.51 -19.35
C ALA A 23 -13.84 1.81 -19.08
N VAL A 24 -14.55 0.82 -18.57
CA VAL A 24 -15.90 1.02 -18.03
C VAL A 24 -15.69 2.01 -16.88
N ALA A 25 -16.32 3.18 -16.99
CA ALA A 25 -16.36 4.12 -15.89
C ALA A 25 -16.97 3.35 -14.70
N GLN A 26 -16.17 3.18 -13.65
CA GLN A 26 -16.62 2.47 -12.46
C GLN A 26 -17.75 3.32 -11.86
N GLU A 27 -18.94 2.73 -11.72
CA GLU A 27 -20.10 3.43 -11.12
C GLU A 27 -19.72 3.93 -9.73
N ASP A 28 -20.13 5.16 -9.41
CA ASP A 28 -19.96 5.73 -8.09
C ASP A 28 -20.92 5.00 -7.13
N ASP A 29 -20.39 4.09 -6.35
CA ASP A 29 -21.11 3.30 -5.36
C ASP A 29 -21.21 4.01 -4.00
N GLY A 30 -20.76 5.28 -3.92
CA GLY A 30 -20.72 6.09 -2.69
C GLY A 30 -19.67 5.60 -1.67
N LYS A 31 -18.75 4.70 -2.09
CA LYS A 31 -17.70 4.18 -1.24
C LYS A 31 -16.37 4.86 -1.51
N LEU A 32 -15.60 5.06 -0.44
CA LEU A 32 -14.24 5.59 -0.55
C LEU A 32 -13.34 4.56 -1.24
N ARG A 33 -12.37 5.08 -1.99
CA ARG A 33 -11.31 4.32 -2.66
C ARG A 33 -9.96 4.75 -2.12
N ILE A 34 -9.35 3.88 -1.37
CA ILE A 34 -8.06 4.11 -0.73
C ILE A 34 -6.99 3.31 -1.47
N ILE A 35 -5.85 3.91 -1.76
CA ILE A 35 -4.66 3.22 -2.28
C ILE A 35 -3.48 3.49 -1.37
N VAL A 36 -2.80 2.41 -0.96
CA VAL A 36 -1.65 2.46 -0.06
C VAL A 36 -0.45 1.93 -0.81
N PHE A 37 0.59 2.75 -0.95
CA PHE A 37 1.84 2.39 -1.61
C PHE A 37 2.92 2.06 -0.56
N GLY A 38 3.38 0.81 -0.58
CA GLY A 38 4.61 0.36 0.05
C GLY A 38 5.73 0.26 -0.97
N ALA A 39 6.96 0.23 -0.52
CA ALA A 39 8.11 -0.08 -1.38
C ALA A 39 8.23 -1.58 -1.61
N HIS A 40 8.05 -2.38 -0.57
CA HIS A 40 8.18 -3.83 -0.58
C HIS A 40 6.87 -4.52 -0.19
N PRO A 41 6.72 -5.82 -0.54
CA PRO A 41 5.53 -6.62 -0.15
C PRO A 41 5.52 -6.91 1.37
N ASP A 42 5.11 -5.95 2.18
CA ASP A 42 4.89 -5.93 3.63
C ASP A 42 4.68 -4.51 4.17
N ASP A 43 5.20 -3.48 3.50
CA ASP A 43 5.19 -2.10 4.02
C ASP A 43 3.77 -1.55 4.20
N ALA A 44 2.91 -1.69 3.17
CA ALA A 44 1.55 -1.18 3.21
C ALA A 44 0.74 -1.88 4.31
N GLU A 45 0.93 -3.17 4.45
CA GLU A 45 0.31 -4.04 5.43
C GLU A 45 0.73 -3.67 6.86
N TYR A 46 2.02 -3.42 7.04
CA TYR A 46 2.55 -3.00 8.33
C TYR A 46 2.07 -1.60 8.74
N LYS A 47 2.06 -0.66 7.78
CA LYS A 47 1.80 0.76 8.06
C LYS A 47 0.32 1.10 8.16
N ALA A 48 -0.55 0.41 7.41
CA ALA A 48 -1.97 0.75 7.29
C ALA A 48 -2.92 -0.45 7.38
N GLY A 49 -2.44 -1.64 7.78
CA GLY A 49 -3.25 -2.86 7.79
C GLY A 49 -4.47 -2.80 8.71
N GLY A 50 -4.33 -2.22 9.90
CA GLY A 50 -5.46 -2.03 10.81
C GLY A 50 -6.48 -1.03 10.28
N THR A 51 -6.01 0.11 9.78
CA THR A 51 -6.89 1.12 9.16
C THR A 51 -7.55 0.56 7.89
N THR A 52 -6.83 -0.26 7.10
CA THR A 52 -7.38 -1.00 5.97
C THR A 52 -8.56 -1.89 6.40
N ALA A 53 -8.38 -2.70 7.45
CA ALA A 53 -9.46 -3.55 7.98
C ALA A 53 -10.69 -2.73 8.39
N LYS A 54 -10.49 -1.56 9.00
CA LYS A 54 -11.60 -0.66 9.38
C LYS A 54 -12.36 -0.12 8.15
N TRP A 55 -11.65 0.33 7.11
CA TRP A 55 -12.31 0.81 5.89
C TRP A 55 -13.06 -0.31 5.18
N THR A 56 -12.46 -1.49 5.05
CA THR A 56 -13.09 -2.62 4.35
C THR A 56 -14.31 -3.15 5.10
N GLN A 57 -14.31 -3.16 6.44
CA GLN A 57 -15.48 -3.50 7.26
C GLN A 57 -16.65 -2.54 7.04
N LEU A 58 -16.40 -1.29 6.66
CA LEU A 58 -17.42 -0.30 6.28
C LEU A 58 -17.81 -0.39 4.79
N GLY A 59 -17.24 -1.36 4.07
CA GLY A 59 -17.50 -1.58 2.65
C GLY A 59 -16.77 -0.61 1.72
N HIS A 60 -15.75 0.09 2.20
CA HIS A 60 -14.86 0.90 1.36
C HIS A 60 -13.85 0.02 0.62
N HIS A 61 -13.32 0.52 -0.49
CA HIS A 61 -12.38 -0.21 -1.33
C HIS A 61 -10.94 0.19 -0.99
N VAL A 62 -10.10 -0.78 -0.64
CA VAL A 62 -8.70 -0.55 -0.35
C VAL A 62 -7.83 -1.38 -1.28
N LYS A 63 -6.80 -0.75 -1.87
CA LYS A 63 -5.75 -1.41 -2.64
C LYS A 63 -4.41 -1.19 -1.94
N LEU A 64 -3.70 -2.29 -1.67
CA LEU A 64 -2.33 -2.32 -1.16
C LEU A 64 -1.40 -2.57 -2.35
N VAL A 65 -0.46 -1.67 -2.58
CA VAL A 65 0.46 -1.75 -3.73
C VAL A 65 1.89 -1.80 -3.23
N SER A 66 2.63 -2.81 -3.65
CA SER A 66 4.09 -2.83 -3.51
C SER A 66 4.73 -2.40 -4.82
N ILE A 67 5.64 -1.41 -4.78
CA ILE A 67 6.28 -0.88 -5.98
C ILE A 67 7.43 -1.77 -6.44
N THR A 68 8.09 -2.50 -5.53
CA THR A 68 9.07 -3.53 -5.89
C THR A 68 8.53 -4.92 -5.58
N ASN A 69 9.12 -5.93 -6.20
CA ASN A 69 8.73 -7.33 -6.01
C ASN A 69 9.37 -8.00 -4.78
N GLY A 70 10.30 -7.31 -4.11
CA GLY A 70 10.96 -7.77 -2.89
C GLY A 70 11.90 -8.96 -3.07
N ASP A 71 12.41 -9.20 -4.29
CA ASP A 71 13.19 -10.36 -4.69
C ASP A 71 14.62 -10.43 -4.09
N ALA A 72 15.07 -9.37 -3.42
CA ALA A 72 16.34 -9.33 -2.69
C ALA A 72 16.18 -9.25 -1.16
N GLY A 73 14.94 -9.16 -0.67
CA GLY A 73 14.63 -8.88 0.74
C GLY A 73 14.54 -10.10 1.65
N HIS A 74 15.43 -11.12 1.47
CA HIS A 74 15.46 -12.30 2.35
C HIS A 74 16.89 -12.82 2.54
N TRP A 75 17.20 -13.34 3.74
CA TRP A 75 18.54 -13.76 4.11
C TRP A 75 19.04 -15.04 3.39
N ASN A 76 18.14 -15.91 2.91
CA ASN A 76 18.47 -17.22 2.33
C ASN A 76 17.74 -17.55 1.03
N MET A 77 16.97 -16.61 0.48
CA MET A 77 16.21 -16.78 -0.77
C MET A 77 16.28 -15.48 -1.58
N SER A 78 16.29 -15.55 -2.92
CA SER A 78 16.32 -14.36 -3.78
C SER A 78 15.73 -14.63 -5.17
N GLY A 79 15.59 -13.58 -5.97
CA GLY A 79 15.15 -13.63 -7.36
C GLY A 79 13.68 -14.01 -7.52
N ASP A 80 13.34 -14.56 -8.69
CA ASP A 80 11.96 -14.89 -9.08
C ASP A 80 11.21 -15.78 -8.09
N GLU A 81 11.90 -16.68 -7.41
CA GLU A 81 11.29 -17.57 -6.42
C GLU A 81 10.79 -16.77 -5.21
N LEU A 82 11.63 -15.88 -4.68
CA LEU A 82 11.24 -15.00 -3.59
C LEU A 82 10.16 -14.01 -4.01
N ALA A 83 10.28 -13.38 -5.20
CA ALA A 83 9.29 -12.46 -5.72
C ALA A 83 7.89 -13.10 -5.81
N LYS A 84 7.79 -14.29 -6.38
CA LYS A 84 6.53 -15.05 -6.46
C LYS A 84 5.96 -15.39 -5.08
N ARG A 85 6.82 -15.79 -4.15
CA ARG A 85 6.42 -16.09 -2.78
C ARG A 85 5.87 -14.85 -2.08
N ARG A 86 6.59 -13.73 -2.12
CA ARG A 86 6.18 -12.48 -1.46
C ARG A 86 4.90 -11.90 -2.07
N ALA A 87 4.71 -12.01 -3.39
CA ALA A 87 3.46 -11.63 -4.04
C ALA A 87 2.28 -12.50 -3.57
N ALA A 88 2.47 -13.79 -3.38
CA ALA A 88 1.45 -14.68 -2.82
C ALA A 88 1.14 -14.33 -1.35
N GLU A 89 2.17 -14.11 -0.53
CA GLU A 89 2.02 -13.69 0.87
C GLU A 89 1.23 -12.37 0.98
N SER A 90 1.57 -11.34 0.19
CA SER A 90 0.82 -10.06 0.16
C SER A 90 -0.64 -10.24 -0.27
N LYS A 91 -0.90 -11.17 -1.20
CA LYS A 91 -2.28 -11.46 -1.60
C LYS A 91 -3.09 -12.06 -0.44
N GLU A 92 -2.54 -13.04 0.29
CA GLU A 92 -3.19 -13.65 1.45
C GLU A 92 -3.47 -12.62 2.56
N VAL A 93 -2.52 -11.70 2.80
CA VAL A 93 -2.73 -10.58 3.73
C VAL A 93 -3.89 -9.70 3.30
N ALA A 94 -3.91 -9.30 2.02
CA ALA A 94 -4.97 -8.44 1.49
C ALA A 94 -6.33 -9.13 1.59
N ASP A 95 -6.42 -10.42 1.26
CA ASP A 95 -7.65 -11.22 1.38
C ASP A 95 -8.17 -11.21 2.85
N LYS A 96 -7.29 -11.38 3.84
CA LYS A 96 -7.66 -11.32 5.26
C LYS A 96 -8.10 -9.93 5.74
N LEU A 97 -7.59 -8.89 5.10
CA LEU A 97 -7.96 -7.49 5.39
C LEU A 97 -9.18 -7.02 4.56
N GLY A 98 -9.69 -7.85 3.65
CA GLY A 98 -10.77 -7.47 2.73
C GLY A 98 -10.35 -6.49 1.64
N ALA A 99 -9.07 -6.40 1.35
CA ALA A 99 -8.44 -5.49 0.40
C ALA A 99 -8.02 -6.19 -0.90
N VAL A 100 -7.48 -5.42 -1.84
CA VAL A 100 -6.85 -5.92 -3.06
C VAL A 100 -5.35 -5.68 -2.99
N SER A 101 -4.52 -6.66 -3.36
CA SER A 101 -3.06 -6.53 -3.46
C SER A 101 -2.61 -6.42 -4.90
N GLU A 102 -1.60 -5.58 -5.15
CA GLU A 102 -0.87 -5.51 -6.41
C GLU A 102 0.63 -5.34 -6.13
N VAL A 103 1.46 -6.22 -6.67
CA VAL A 103 2.92 -6.16 -6.57
C VAL A 103 3.48 -5.89 -7.97
N LEU A 104 4.23 -4.79 -8.14
CA LEU A 104 4.86 -4.46 -9.41
C LEU A 104 6.18 -5.22 -9.56
N ASP A 105 6.61 -5.40 -10.81
CA ASP A 105 7.80 -6.17 -11.16
C ASP A 105 9.04 -5.26 -11.31
N ILE A 106 9.38 -4.53 -10.23
CA ILE A 106 10.63 -3.77 -10.11
C ILE A 106 11.47 -4.49 -9.07
N HIS A 107 12.76 -4.70 -9.35
CA HIS A 107 13.67 -5.37 -8.42
C HIS A 107 13.82 -4.59 -7.11
N ASP A 108 13.88 -5.31 -6.00
CA ASP A 108 14.13 -4.77 -4.66
C ASP A 108 15.51 -4.09 -4.61
N GLY A 109 15.55 -2.85 -4.11
CA GLY A 109 16.74 -2.02 -4.06
C GLY A 109 17.03 -1.22 -5.35
N GLU A 110 16.26 -1.42 -6.43
CA GLU A 110 16.51 -0.82 -7.75
C GLU A 110 15.46 0.22 -8.16
N LEU A 111 14.52 0.56 -7.29
CA LEU A 111 13.55 1.59 -7.60
C LEU A 111 14.20 2.95 -7.80
N MET A 112 13.93 3.57 -8.95
CA MET A 112 14.39 4.92 -9.27
C MET A 112 13.21 5.86 -9.57
N PRO A 113 13.28 7.15 -9.22
CA PRO A 113 12.21 8.13 -9.51
C PRO A 113 12.24 8.58 -10.97
N THR A 114 12.14 7.61 -11.89
CA THR A 114 12.12 7.86 -13.34
C THR A 114 10.77 8.41 -13.81
N LEU A 115 10.74 9.00 -15.01
CA LEU A 115 9.49 9.43 -15.65
C LEU A 115 8.52 8.25 -15.88
N GLU A 116 9.05 7.06 -16.18
CA GLU A 116 8.24 5.87 -16.39
C GLU A 116 7.55 5.43 -15.09
N ASN A 117 8.31 5.33 -14.00
CA ASN A 117 7.76 4.98 -12.69
C ASN A 117 6.76 6.03 -12.20
N ARG A 118 7.03 7.34 -12.44
CA ARG A 118 6.06 8.40 -12.15
C ARG A 118 4.74 8.21 -12.94
N ARG A 119 4.82 7.88 -14.21
CA ARG A 119 3.63 7.57 -15.03
C ARG A 119 2.88 6.36 -14.51
N THR A 120 3.58 5.34 -14.06
CA THR A 120 2.97 4.13 -13.45
C THR A 120 2.18 4.51 -12.20
N ILE A 121 2.77 5.26 -11.26
CA ILE A 121 2.05 5.72 -10.06
C ILE A 121 0.81 6.54 -10.41
N VAL A 122 0.94 7.50 -11.34
CA VAL A 122 -0.21 8.33 -11.78
C VAL A 122 -1.33 7.47 -12.37
N ARG A 123 -0.99 6.46 -13.21
CA ARG A 123 -1.99 5.54 -13.76
C ARG A 123 -2.68 4.70 -12.69
N LEU A 124 -1.94 4.15 -11.75
CA LEU A 124 -2.50 3.37 -10.63
C LEU A 124 -3.50 4.18 -9.82
N ILE A 125 -3.14 5.41 -9.43
CA ILE A 125 -4.03 6.31 -8.68
C ILE A 125 -5.29 6.63 -9.48
N ARG A 126 -5.16 6.95 -10.78
CA ARG A 126 -6.28 7.26 -11.66
C ARG A 126 -7.20 6.05 -11.91
N GLN A 127 -6.63 4.89 -12.21
CA GLN A 127 -7.38 3.65 -12.45
C GLN A 127 -8.16 3.22 -11.21
N TRP A 128 -7.58 3.43 -10.03
CA TRP A 128 -8.26 3.16 -8.77
C TRP A 128 -9.34 4.21 -8.45
N ASN A 129 -9.31 5.38 -9.10
CA ASN A 129 -10.14 6.53 -8.80
C ASN A 129 -10.05 6.93 -7.32
N ALA A 130 -8.81 7.05 -6.82
CA ALA A 130 -8.54 7.19 -5.40
C ALA A 130 -9.12 8.47 -4.78
N ASP A 131 -9.68 8.36 -3.57
CA ASP A 131 -10.03 9.47 -2.68
C ASP A 131 -8.90 9.75 -1.69
N ILE A 132 -8.19 8.68 -1.27
CA ILE A 132 -7.05 8.73 -0.36
C ILE A 132 -5.89 7.97 -0.97
N VAL A 133 -4.70 8.56 -0.91
CA VAL A 133 -3.43 7.97 -1.31
C VAL A 133 -2.49 8.00 -0.11
N ILE A 134 -1.94 6.85 0.29
CA ILE A 134 -0.99 6.75 1.40
C ILE A 134 0.33 6.23 0.86
N ALA A 135 1.46 6.77 1.35
CA ALA A 135 2.81 6.34 0.99
C ALA A 135 3.82 6.60 2.10
N HIS A 136 5.06 6.19 1.89
CA HIS A 136 6.20 6.59 2.72
C HIS A 136 6.45 8.09 2.63
N ARG A 137 7.10 8.67 3.66
CA ARG A 137 7.71 9.98 3.54
C ARG A 137 8.97 9.90 2.65
N PRO A 138 9.34 10.97 1.93
CA PRO A 138 10.56 10.99 1.09
C PRO A 138 11.87 11.03 1.91
N TRP A 139 11.82 10.85 3.21
CA TRP A 139 12.95 10.85 4.15
C TRP A 139 12.96 9.58 4.99
N ASP A 140 13.55 8.53 4.44
CA ASP A 140 13.59 7.21 5.04
C ASP A 140 15.00 6.62 4.90
N TYR A 141 15.33 5.57 5.67
CA TYR A 141 16.62 4.90 5.57
C TYR A 141 16.77 4.13 4.27
N HIS A 142 15.67 3.53 3.76
CA HIS A 142 15.71 2.69 2.57
C HIS A 142 15.56 3.54 1.30
N PRO A 143 16.38 3.34 0.26
CA PRO A 143 16.26 4.10 -0.99
C PRO A 143 14.87 3.95 -1.63
N ASP A 144 14.34 2.72 -1.72
CA ASP A 144 13.05 2.45 -2.32
C ASP A 144 11.91 3.14 -1.56
N HIS A 145 11.93 3.18 -0.22
CA HIS A 145 10.94 3.92 0.57
C HIS A 145 10.96 5.40 0.20
N ARG A 146 12.17 6.01 0.12
CA ARG A 146 12.30 7.41 -0.28
C ARG A 146 11.76 7.66 -1.67
N TYR A 147 12.08 6.77 -2.62
CA TYR A 147 11.65 6.92 -4.00
C TYR A 147 10.15 6.67 -4.20
N VAL A 148 9.53 5.76 -3.46
CA VAL A 148 8.06 5.67 -3.39
C VAL A 148 7.48 6.99 -2.89
N GLY A 149 8.00 7.53 -1.79
CA GLY A 149 7.57 8.83 -1.25
C GLY A 149 7.67 9.95 -2.27
N ILE A 150 8.80 10.06 -2.99
CA ILE A 150 9.03 11.06 -4.03
C ILE A 150 8.08 10.85 -5.21
N LEU A 151 7.93 9.63 -5.71
CA LEU A 151 7.08 9.32 -6.88
C LEU A 151 5.61 9.61 -6.60
N VAL A 152 5.12 9.24 -5.40
CA VAL A 152 3.74 9.51 -5.01
C VAL A 152 3.53 11.01 -4.75
N GLN A 153 4.48 11.69 -4.14
CA GLN A 153 4.44 13.14 -3.96
C GLN A 153 4.41 13.88 -5.31
N ASP A 154 5.23 13.46 -6.27
CA ASP A 154 5.22 13.99 -7.64
C ASP A 154 3.87 13.75 -8.34
N ALA A 155 3.21 12.64 -8.06
CA ALA A 155 1.91 12.30 -8.64
C ALA A 155 0.79 13.20 -8.13
N ALA A 156 0.89 13.79 -6.94
CA ALA A 156 -0.16 14.54 -6.28
C ALA A 156 -0.75 15.68 -7.13
N PHE A 157 0.06 16.38 -7.92
CA PHE A 157 -0.43 17.34 -8.89
C PHE A 157 -0.86 16.68 -10.21
N LEU A 158 -0.06 15.70 -10.68
CA LEU A 158 -0.16 15.16 -12.05
C LEU A 158 -1.41 14.30 -12.26
N VAL A 159 -2.01 13.74 -11.22
CA VAL A 159 -3.23 12.91 -11.34
C VAL A 159 -4.42 13.66 -11.90
N THR A 160 -4.44 15.00 -11.77
CA THR A 160 -5.49 15.88 -12.30
C THR A 160 -5.13 16.54 -13.64
N VAL A 161 -3.90 16.35 -14.16
CA VAL A 161 -3.43 16.99 -15.40
C VAL A 161 -3.85 16.19 -16.62
N PRO A 162 -4.77 16.67 -17.48
CA PRO A 162 -5.38 15.88 -18.55
C PRO A 162 -4.39 15.27 -19.55
N TYR A 163 -3.36 16.02 -19.94
CA TYR A 163 -2.40 15.60 -20.98
C TYR A 163 -1.17 14.85 -20.43
N PHE A 164 -1.09 14.64 -19.09
CA PHE A 164 -0.13 13.72 -18.53
C PHE A 164 -0.78 12.33 -18.44
N CYS A 165 -0.19 11.29 -19.05
CA CYS A 165 -0.80 9.96 -19.21
C CYS A 165 -2.22 10.02 -19.82
N PRO A 166 -2.39 10.53 -21.08
CA PRO A 166 -3.71 10.73 -21.68
C PRO A 166 -4.42 9.41 -22.01
N ASP A 167 -3.72 8.29 -21.91
CA ASP A 167 -4.24 6.91 -22.02
C ASP A 167 -5.08 6.48 -20.81
N THR A 168 -5.01 7.23 -19.71
CA THR A 168 -5.77 6.98 -18.48
C THR A 168 -6.49 8.26 -18.06
N PRO A 169 -7.83 8.25 -17.93
CA PRO A 169 -8.62 9.45 -17.59
C PRO A 169 -8.09 10.13 -16.32
N HIS A 170 -7.90 11.46 -16.38
CA HIS A 170 -7.47 12.23 -15.21
C HIS A 170 -8.57 12.32 -14.15
N LEU A 171 -8.16 12.46 -12.90
CA LEU A 171 -9.10 12.66 -11.80
C LEU A 171 -9.70 14.08 -11.85
N LYS A 172 -11.00 14.19 -11.60
CA LYS A 172 -11.71 15.48 -11.53
C LYS A 172 -11.45 16.22 -10.22
N ARG A 173 -11.13 15.49 -9.16
CA ARG A 173 -10.75 16.01 -7.84
C ARG A 173 -9.42 15.40 -7.46
N ASN A 174 -8.59 16.20 -6.78
CA ASN A 174 -7.33 15.69 -6.25
C ASN A 174 -7.60 14.89 -4.97
N PRO A 175 -7.07 13.67 -4.84
CA PRO A 175 -7.15 12.90 -3.60
C PRO A 175 -6.48 13.63 -2.43
N VAL A 176 -6.78 13.19 -1.22
CA VAL A 176 -5.95 13.48 -0.06
C VAL A 176 -4.74 12.56 -0.10
N PHE A 177 -3.54 13.13 -0.11
CA PHE A 177 -2.28 12.40 -0.03
C PHE A 177 -1.77 12.41 1.41
N LEU A 178 -1.34 11.25 1.89
CA LEU A 178 -0.90 11.05 3.27
C LEU A 178 0.43 10.31 3.28
N TYR A 179 1.25 10.63 4.26
CA TYR A 179 2.42 9.85 4.62
C TYR A 179 2.11 8.93 5.78
N SER A 180 2.54 7.68 5.71
CA SER A 180 2.50 6.75 6.85
C SER A 180 3.54 7.12 7.90
N SER A 181 3.26 6.80 9.17
CA SER A 181 4.14 7.11 10.29
C SER A 181 5.53 6.48 10.15
N ASP A 182 6.53 7.23 10.60
CA ASP A 182 7.91 6.78 10.80
C ASP A 182 8.51 7.40 12.08
N ARG A 183 9.77 7.11 12.37
CA ARG A 183 10.48 7.64 13.54
C ARG A 183 11.68 8.50 13.18
N PHE A 184 11.81 8.92 11.92
CA PHE A 184 12.90 9.78 11.48
C PHE A 184 12.66 11.22 11.92
N GLN A 185 13.75 11.86 12.41
CA GLN A 185 13.69 13.20 12.99
C GLN A 185 14.14 14.29 12.02
N LYS A 186 14.78 13.91 10.92
CA LYS A 186 15.33 14.87 9.94
C LYS A 186 14.75 14.65 8.56
N PRO A 187 14.44 15.71 7.80
CA PRO A 187 14.67 17.12 8.12
C PRO A 187 13.73 17.68 9.19
N TYR A 188 12.59 17.01 9.45
CA TYR A 188 11.64 17.29 10.52
C TYR A 188 10.97 15.99 11.00
N PRO A 189 10.57 15.90 12.28
CA PRO A 189 9.89 14.73 12.79
C PRO A 189 8.50 14.55 12.15
N PHE A 190 8.01 13.31 12.11
CA PHE A 190 6.65 13.00 11.68
C PHE A 190 5.62 13.71 12.58
N GLN A 191 4.60 14.30 11.96
CA GLN A 191 3.50 14.98 12.64
C GLN A 191 2.17 14.29 12.33
N ALA A 192 1.56 13.68 13.33
CA ALA A 192 0.29 12.98 13.16
C ALA A 192 -0.89 13.96 13.00
N ASP A 193 -1.29 14.23 11.75
CA ASP A 193 -2.55 14.90 11.47
C ASP A 193 -3.74 13.99 11.74
N VAL A 194 -3.57 12.70 11.42
CA VAL A 194 -4.54 11.63 11.66
C VAL A 194 -3.88 10.54 12.50
N ALA A 195 -4.58 10.08 13.54
CA ALA A 195 -4.22 8.89 14.29
C ALA A 195 -5.47 8.01 14.45
N VAL A 196 -5.42 6.79 13.98
CA VAL A 196 -6.53 5.84 13.97
C VAL A 196 -6.30 4.79 15.05
N SER A 197 -7.22 4.67 16.01
CA SER A 197 -7.25 3.51 16.91
C SER A 197 -7.56 2.25 16.11
N VAL A 198 -6.73 1.25 16.26
CA VAL A 198 -6.89 -0.07 15.64
C VAL A 198 -7.12 -1.17 16.69
N ASP A 199 -7.47 -0.81 17.90
CA ASP A 199 -7.67 -1.75 19.02
C ASP A 199 -8.69 -2.84 18.67
N ASP A 200 -9.79 -2.45 18.04
CA ASP A 200 -10.91 -3.32 17.65
C ASP A 200 -10.60 -4.27 16.48
N VAL A 201 -9.55 -3.97 15.70
CA VAL A 201 -9.12 -4.76 14.54
C VAL A 201 -7.69 -5.29 14.69
N PHE A 202 -7.06 -5.09 15.85
CA PHE A 202 -5.66 -5.46 16.07
C PHE A 202 -5.42 -6.96 15.90
N GLU A 203 -6.32 -7.80 16.39
CA GLU A 203 -6.22 -9.25 16.24
C GLU A 203 -6.34 -9.66 14.76
N GLN A 204 -7.23 -9.03 13.98
CA GLN A 204 -7.33 -9.24 12.53
C GLN A 204 -6.04 -8.81 11.80
N LYS A 205 -5.45 -7.69 12.19
CA LYS A 205 -4.16 -7.25 11.66
C LYS A 205 -3.06 -8.27 11.96
N VAL A 206 -2.98 -8.80 13.19
CA VAL A 206 -2.01 -9.84 13.56
C VAL A 206 -2.23 -11.10 12.70
N ASP A 207 -3.47 -11.55 12.54
CA ASP A 207 -3.81 -12.71 11.72
C ASP A 207 -3.42 -12.54 10.25
N ALA A 208 -3.59 -11.32 9.73
CA ALA A 208 -3.16 -10.99 8.38
C ALA A 208 -1.63 -11.01 8.26
N LEU A 209 -0.92 -10.37 9.19
CA LEU A 209 0.55 -10.31 9.18
C LEU A 209 1.22 -11.69 9.37
N CYS A 210 0.52 -12.69 9.90
CA CYS A 210 1.01 -14.07 9.95
C CYS A 210 1.23 -14.66 8.55
N GLU A 211 0.56 -14.15 7.52
CA GLU A 211 0.73 -14.62 6.13
C GLU A 211 2.02 -14.11 5.48
N LEU A 212 2.65 -13.06 6.01
CA LEU A 212 3.96 -12.58 5.54
C LEU A 212 5.10 -13.43 6.09
N VAL A 213 5.05 -14.74 5.86
CA VAL A 213 5.95 -15.72 6.49
C VAL A 213 7.42 -15.39 6.28
N SER A 214 7.80 -15.05 5.04
CA SER A 214 9.18 -14.70 4.68
C SER A 214 9.73 -13.51 5.48
N GLN A 215 8.86 -12.58 5.91
CA GLN A 215 9.23 -11.35 6.61
C GLN A 215 9.03 -11.46 8.12
N THR A 216 7.90 -12.00 8.56
CA THR A 216 7.52 -12.03 9.97
C THR A 216 8.23 -13.12 10.76
N PHE A 217 8.33 -14.33 10.19
CA PHE A 217 8.88 -15.50 10.87
C PHE A 217 10.30 -15.82 10.44
N GLU A 218 10.62 -15.64 9.16
CA GLU A 218 11.97 -15.89 8.63
C GLU A 218 12.87 -14.65 8.74
N GLY A 219 12.30 -13.47 9.00
CA GLY A 219 13.02 -12.23 9.33
C GLY A 219 13.49 -11.42 8.13
N GLY A 220 13.05 -11.74 6.93
CA GLY A 220 13.41 -11.01 5.70
C GLY A 220 14.93 -10.97 5.48
N ALA A 221 15.44 -9.81 5.02
CA ALA A 221 16.87 -9.59 4.81
C ALA A 221 17.69 -9.64 6.12
N GLY A 222 17.07 -9.35 7.27
CA GLY A 222 17.70 -9.43 8.59
C GLY A 222 17.51 -10.79 9.29
N GLY A 223 17.00 -11.79 8.57
CA GLY A 223 16.77 -13.12 9.10
C GLY A 223 18.04 -13.93 9.32
N SER A 224 17.92 -15.06 10.00
CA SER A 224 18.98 -16.03 10.19
C SER A 224 18.42 -17.37 10.62
N GLN A 225 19.23 -18.42 10.58
CA GLN A 225 18.84 -19.73 11.08
C GLN A 225 18.52 -19.68 12.58
N GLU A 226 19.29 -18.92 13.37
CA GLU A 226 19.06 -18.74 14.80
C GLU A 226 17.70 -18.10 15.12
N LEU A 227 17.27 -17.15 14.27
CA LEU A 227 15.93 -16.58 14.39
C LEU A 227 14.86 -17.62 14.07
N LEU A 228 15.04 -18.36 12.97
CA LEU A 228 14.09 -19.37 12.52
C LEU A 228 13.91 -20.49 13.56
N ASP A 229 15.00 -20.89 14.22
CA ASP A 229 14.99 -21.88 15.28
C ASP A 229 14.23 -21.43 16.55
N GLN A 230 14.07 -20.12 16.76
CA GLN A 230 13.29 -19.54 17.85
C GLN A 230 11.79 -19.44 17.54
N VAL A 231 11.41 -19.54 16.28
CA VAL A 231 10.00 -19.45 15.87
C VAL A 231 9.28 -20.76 16.25
N PRO A 232 8.18 -20.71 17.00
CA PRO A 232 7.40 -21.89 17.32
C PRO A 232 6.91 -22.60 16.05
N LYS A 233 6.80 -23.93 16.10
CA LYS A 233 6.26 -24.72 14.98
C LYS A 233 4.73 -24.79 14.97
N ASP A 234 4.09 -24.61 16.11
CA ASP A 234 2.66 -24.58 16.25
C ASP A 234 2.10 -23.23 15.77
N PRO A 235 1.09 -23.20 14.87
CA PRO A 235 0.57 -21.94 14.31
C PRO A 235 0.01 -20.98 15.35
N LEU A 236 -0.63 -21.46 16.42
CA LEU A 236 -1.16 -20.61 17.47
C LEU A 236 -0.02 -19.98 18.27
N LEU A 237 1.05 -20.74 18.54
CA LEU A 237 2.23 -20.22 19.21
C LEU A 237 3.02 -19.27 18.32
N GLN A 238 3.06 -19.50 16.99
CA GLN A 238 3.64 -18.56 16.02
C GLN A 238 2.92 -17.21 16.06
N ARG A 239 1.60 -17.24 16.04
CA ARG A 239 0.77 -16.03 16.13
C ARG A 239 1.05 -15.22 17.41
N GLU A 240 1.07 -15.89 18.56
CA GLU A 240 1.39 -15.24 19.83
C GLU A 240 2.85 -14.73 19.89
N TRP A 241 3.78 -15.45 19.28
CA TRP A 241 5.17 -15.02 19.15
C TRP A 241 5.27 -13.75 18.29
N LEU A 242 4.59 -13.72 17.13
CA LEU A 242 4.52 -12.54 16.28
C LEU A 242 3.90 -11.36 17.02
N LYS A 243 2.75 -11.57 17.68
CA LYS A 243 2.05 -10.53 18.42
C LYS A 243 2.95 -9.89 19.48
N LYS A 244 3.66 -10.68 20.30
CA LYS A 244 4.61 -10.17 21.29
C LYS A 244 5.74 -9.39 20.65
N ARG A 245 6.32 -9.91 19.57
CA ARG A 245 7.41 -9.26 18.83
C ARG A 245 6.97 -7.98 18.15
N TRP A 246 5.77 -7.96 17.62
CA TRP A 246 5.15 -6.77 17.01
C TRP A 246 4.89 -5.69 18.05
N VAL A 247 4.25 -6.02 19.15
CA VAL A 247 4.01 -5.10 20.26
C VAL A 247 5.31 -4.53 20.80
N TYR A 248 6.36 -5.34 20.92
CA TYR A 248 7.69 -4.86 21.34
C TYR A 248 8.32 -3.89 20.32
N ARG A 249 8.20 -4.15 19.03
CA ARG A 249 8.82 -3.32 17.97
C ARG A 249 8.00 -2.09 17.63
N GLN A 250 6.69 -2.22 17.58
CA GLN A 250 5.74 -1.18 17.18
C GLN A 250 4.90 -0.68 18.38
N GLY A 251 5.10 -1.25 19.55
CA GLY A 251 4.52 -0.76 20.78
C GLY A 251 4.95 0.69 21.02
N GLY A 252 4.01 1.51 21.48
CA GLY A 252 4.24 2.93 21.68
C GLY A 252 3.81 3.81 20.50
N GLU A 253 3.33 3.27 19.36
CA GLU A 253 2.74 4.12 18.30
C GLU A 253 1.57 4.94 18.85
N ALA A 254 0.68 4.32 19.66
CA ALA A 254 -0.39 5.04 20.33
C ALA A 254 0.16 6.12 21.29
N ASP A 255 1.24 5.84 22.02
CA ASP A 255 1.85 6.81 22.93
C ASP A 255 2.56 7.93 22.20
N LEU A 256 3.24 7.63 21.08
CA LEU A 256 3.86 8.64 20.21
C LEU A 256 2.85 9.61 19.63
N HIS A 257 1.63 9.15 19.36
CA HIS A 257 0.58 9.92 18.73
C HIS A 257 -0.59 10.22 19.66
N ARG A 258 -0.36 10.18 20.98
CA ARG A 258 -1.38 10.34 22.02
C ARG A 258 -2.16 11.64 21.91
N GLU A 259 -1.50 12.74 21.61
CA GLU A 259 -2.14 14.04 21.42
C GLU A 259 -3.12 14.03 20.23
N ALA A 260 -2.73 13.41 19.13
CA ALA A 260 -3.61 13.27 17.96
C ALA A 260 -4.81 12.37 18.27
N LEU A 261 -4.61 11.26 18.99
CA LEU A 261 -5.70 10.39 19.44
C LEU A 261 -6.69 11.12 20.36
N ILE A 262 -6.20 11.89 21.33
CA ILE A 262 -7.05 12.70 22.21
C ILE A 262 -7.83 13.75 21.41
N ARG A 263 -7.17 14.43 20.44
CA ARG A 263 -7.83 15.42 19.58
C ARG A 263 -8.97 14.81 18.75
N LEU A 264 -8.80 13.57 18.25
CA LEU A 264 -9.72 12.93 17.32
C LEU A 264 -10.81 12.11 18.01
N TYR A 265 -10.51 11.48 19.16
CA TYR A 265 -11.41 10.57 19.88
C TYR A 265 -11.97 11.15 21.21
N GLY A 266 -11.53 12.37 21.58
CA GLY A 266 -11.81 12.91 22.91
C GLY A 266 -10.86 12.38 23.99
N GLU A 267 -10.83 13.09 25.12
CA GLU A 267 -9.83 12.86 26.17
C GLU A 267 -9.91 11.47 26.81
N GLU A 268 -11.12 11.02 27.12
CA GLU A 268 -11.31 9.72 27.79
C GLU A 268 -10.88 8.56 26.89
N ARG A 269 -11.44 8.48 25.68
CA ARG A 269 -11.16 7.38 24.75
C ARG A 269 -9.74 7.46 24.19
N GLY A 270 -9.28 8.65 23.79
CA GLY A 270 -7.95 8.84 23.22
C GLY A 270 -6.83 8.41 24.16
N LYS A 271 -7.01 8.56 25.49
CA LYS A 271 -6.05 8.09 26.50
C LYS A 271 -5.98 6.57 26.62
N LEU A 272 -7.06 5.86 26.29
CA LEU A 272 -7.18 4.41 26.47
C LEU A 272 -6.71 3.60 25.26
N VAL A 273 -6.53 4.25 24.10
CA VAL A 273 -6.07 3.57 22.88
C VAL A 273 -4.71 2.90 23.12
N GLN A 274 -4.63 1.62 22.78
CA GLN A 274 -3.42 0.79 22.96
C GLN A 274 -2.65 0.65 21.64
N TYR A 275 -3.35 0.51 20.52
CA TYR A 275 -2.78 0.32 19.19
C TYR A 275 -3.29 1.39 18.25
N ALA A 276 -2.39 2.01 17.52
CA ALA A 276 -2.73 3.06 16.57
C ALA A 276 -1.90 2.98 15.29
N GLU A 277 -2.45 3.52 14.23
CA GLU A 277 -1.75 3.85 13.00
C GLU A 277 -1.90 5.36 12.76
N ALA A 278 -0.85 6.02 12.27
CA ALA A 278 -0.88 7.47 12.13
C ALA A 278 -0.43 7.92 10.74
N PHE A 279 -0.99 9.05 10.31
CA PHE A 279 -0.77 9.61 8.98
C PHE A 279 -0.56 11.13 9.07
N GLU A 280 0.35 11.64 8.26
CA GLU A 280 0.66 13.06 8.08
C GLU A 280 0.12 13.51 6.72
N ILE A 281 -0.57 14.65 6.64
CA ILE A 281 -1.13 15.16 5.40
C ILE A 281 -0.02 15.75 4.52
N CYS A 282 0.10 15.23 3.29
CA CYS A 282 0.94 15.83 2.26
C CYS A 282 0.27 17.10 1.72
N GLU A 283 1.01 18.21 1.70
CA GLU A 283 0.48 19.52 1.29
C GLU A 283 0.15 19.65 -0.20
N TYR A 284 0.55 18.69 -1.06
CA TYR A 284 0.45 18.81 -2.52
C TYR A 284 -0.82 18.23 -3.12
N GLY A 285 -1.56 17.43 -2.36
CA GLY A 285 -2.90 16.94 -2.72
C GLY A 285 -4.02 17.88 -2.24
N HIS A 286 -5.24 17.33 -2.19
CA HIS A 286 -6.34 18.01 -1.53
C HIS A 286 -6.08 18.12 -0.02
N ARG A 287 -6.28 19.31 0.55
CA ARG A 287 -6.19 19.53 2.00
C ARG A 287 -7.61 19.47 2.58
N PRO A 288 -7.95 18.39 3.28
CA PRO A 288 -9.30 18.22 3.78
C PRO A 288 -9.56 19.17 4.95
N SER A 289 -10.77 19.71 5.02
CA SER A 289 -11.29 20.35 6.23
C SER A 289 -11.47 19.29 7.35
N PRO A 290 -11.59 19.69 8.62
CA PRO A 290 -11.86 18.75 9.71
C PRO A 290 -13.10 17.87 9.49
N ASP A 291 -14.15 18.42 8.86
CA ASP A 291 -15.39 17.67 8.57
C ASP A 291 -15.21 16.70 7.40
N GLU A 292 -14.41 17.05 6.39
CA GLU A 292 -14.04 16.13 5.33
C GLU A 292 -13.15 15.00 5.87
N LEU A 293 -12.21 15.31 6.77
CA LEU A 293 -11.36 14.33 7.40
C LEU A 293 -12.16 13.27 8.17
N LYS A 294 -13.22 13.68 8.89
CA LYS A 294 -14.14 12.75 9.56
C LYS A 294 -14.89 11.84 8.58
N LYS A 295 -15.20 12.32 7.38
CA LYS A 295 -15.82 11.50 6.33
C LYS A 295 -14.85 10.50 5.71
N LEU A 296 -13.58 10.89 5.55
CA LEU A 296 -12.52 10.05 5.01
C LEU A 296 -12.05 8.99 6.03
N PHE A 297 -12.14 9.31 7.32
CA PHE A 297 -11.82 8.42 8.44
C PHE A 297 -13.05 8.29 9.36
N PRO A 298 -14.09 7.53 8.96
CA PRO A 298 -15.35 7.46 9.68
C PRO A 298 -15.27 6.58 10.95
N PHE A 299 -14.15 6.62 11.64
CA PHE A 299 -13.82 5.84 12.85
C PHE A 299 -13.81 6.70 14.11
N PHE A 300 -13.77 8.01 13.94
CA PHE A 300 -13.82 8.96 15.04
C PHE A 300 -15.25 9.06 15.58
N GLU A 301 -15.40 9.24 16.88
CA GLU A 301 -16.73 9.46 17.45
C GLU A 301 -17.36 10.68 16.80
N GLN A 302 -18.62 10.52 16.36
CA GLN A 302 -19.48 11.65 16.03
C GLN A 302 -19.95 12.21 17.37
N ASN A 303 -19.49 13.41 17.70
CA ASN A 303 -20.05 14.18 18.84
C ASN A 303 -21.49 14.60 18.53
#